data_cd4b476a2fd9162f40d6086e8f9ae20b
#
_entry.id   cd4b476a2fd9162f40d6086e8f9ae20b
#
_cell.length_a   1.000
_cell.length_b   1.000
_cell.length_c   1.000
_cell.angle_alpha   90.00
_cell.angle_beta   90.00
_cell.angle_gamma   90.00
#
_symmetry.space_group_name_H-M   'P 1'
#
loop_
_entity.id
_entity.type
_entity.pdbx_description
1 polymer ?
#
loop_
_entity_poly.entity_id
_entity_poly.type
_entity_poly.pdbx_seq_one_letter_code
_entity_poly.pdbx_strand_id
1 'polypeptide(L)'
;MVSNYVSSRWFEEESRAIPMKLAMKRIYEAYVPDDGWRVLIDRLWPRGLKRDKAHIDDWKKDYAPSTELRRWFNHDLDRWEEFKHRYELELEKQQQDIENFYSSLKSHPKVTLLYAAHDEAHNNAVVFINYLKNRISXXXXA
;
A
#
# COMPACT_ATOMS: atom_id res chain seq x y z
N MET A 1 34.17 -26.52 1.41
CA MET A 1 33.08 -27.26 2.06
C MET A 1 32.39 -26.44 3.10
N VAL A 2 33.14 -26.11 4.13
CA VAL A 2 32.57 -25.31 5.21
C VAL A 2 32.15 -23.94 4.69
N SER A 3 32.99 -23.32 3.88
CA SER A 3 32.67 -22.00 3.36
C SER A 3 31.42 -22.01 2.48
N ASN A 4 31.25 -23.06 1.69
CA ASN A 4 30.06 -23.16 0.86
C ASN A 4 28.79 -23.29 1.71
N TYR A 5 28.88 -24.08 2.75
CA TYR A 5 27.76 -24.29 3.63
C TYR A 5 27.42 -22.98 4.35
N VAL A 6 28.42 -22.29 4.85
CA VAL A 6 28.21 -21.02 5.55
C VAL A 6 27.62 -19.99 4.63
N SER A 7 28.12 -19.88 3.42
CA SER A 7 27.59 -18.94 2.42
C SER A 7 26.14 -19.20 2.12
N SER A 8 25.80 -20.45 1.90
CA SER A 8 24.44 -20.82 1.56
C SER A 8 23.48 -20.48 2.71
N ARG A 9 23.91 -20.82 3.91
CA ARG A 9 23.09 -20.56 5.08
C ARG A 9 22.93 -19.09 5.34
N TRP A 10 24.00 -18.32 5.17
CA TRP A 10 23.95 -16.90 5.35
C TRP A 10 22.98 -16.26 4.36
N PHE A 11 23.01 -16.72 3.13
CA PHE A 11 22.13 -16.20 2.09
C PHE A 11 20.65 -16.44 2.45
N GLU A 12 20.35 -17.63 2.96
CA GLU A 12 18.99 -17.93 3.35
C GLU A 12 18.53 -17.06 4.51
N GLU A 13 19.40 -16.87 5.49
CA GLU A 13 19.05 -16.01 6.62
C GLU A 13 18.84 -14.57 6.18
N GLU A 14 19.67 -14.11 5.27
CA GLU A 14 19.52 -12.75 4.78
C GLU A 14 18.19 -12.55 4.08
N SER A 15 17.80 -13.49 3.25
CA SER A 15 16.55 -13.36 2.52
C SER A 15 15.34 -13.42 3.44
N ARG A 16 15.47 -14.08 4.60
CA ARG A 16 14.40 -14.13 5.58
C ARG A 16 14.44 -12.97 6.56
N ALA A 17 15.62 -12.37 6.73
CA ALA A 17 15.82 -11.40 7.80
C ALA A 17 15.27 -10.01 7.48
N ILE A 18 14.94 -9.73 6.21
CA ILE A 18 14.52 -8.39 5.83
C ILE A 18 13.12 -8.45 5.20
N PRO A 19 12.09 -8.67 6.03
CA PRO A 19 10.75 -8.60 5.48
C PRO A 19 10.38 -7.15 5.21
N MET A 20 9.59 -6.94 4.17
CA MET A 20 9.07 -5.63 3.87
C MET A 20 8.08 -5.22 4.95
N LYS A 21 8.24 -4.01 5.46
CA LYS A 21 7.26 -3.43 6.39
C LYS A 21 6.32 -2.54 5.63
N LEU A 22 5.04 -2.72 5.86
CA LEU A 22 4.01 -1.98 5.17
C LEU A 22 3.26 -1.11 6.17
N ALA A 23 3.27 0.19 5.93
CA ALA A 23 2.63 1.15 6.82
C ALA A 23 1.73 2.07 6.02
N MET A 24 0.94 2.87 6.70
CA MET A 24 0.17 3.90 6.03
C MET A 24 0.26 5.20 6.81
N LYS A 25 0.08 6.31 6.12
CA LYS A 25 0.31 7.62 6.69
C LYS A 25 -0.47 8.65 5.90
N ARG A 26 -0.99 9.65 6.58
CA ARG A 26 -1.63 10.75 5.89
C ARG A 26 -0.58 11.54 5.13
N ILE A 27 -0.86 11.87 3.86
CA ILE A 27 0.14 12.54 3.02
C ILE A 27 0.55 13.90 3.59
N TYR A 28 -0.35 14.52 4.37
CA TYR A 28 -0.07 15.85 4.93
C TYR A 28 0.82 15.83 6.17
N GLU A 29 1.07 14.65 6.73
CA GLU A 29 2.04 14.54 7.81
C GLU A 29 3.44 14.72 7.25
N ALA A 30 4.34 15.23 8.10
CA ALA A 30 5.70 15.53 7.64
C ALA A 30 6.40 14.30 7.11
N TYR A 31 7.08 14.48 5.99
CA TYR A 31 7.93 13.45 5.43
C TYR A 31 9.09 13.16 6.38
N VAL A 32 9.40 11.90 6.56
CA VAL A 32 10.62 11.49 7.24
C VAL A 32 11.28 10.37 6.42
N PRO A 33 12.61 10.29 6.42
CA PRO A 33 13.28 9.23 5.65
C PRO A 33 12.83 7.83 6.04
N ASP A 34 12.43 7.65 7.30
CA ASP A 34 11.98 6.36 7.79
C ASP A 34 10.68 5.88 7.14
N ASP A 35 10.00 6.75 6.40
CA ASP A 35 8.83 6.32 5.64
C ASP A 35 9.19 5.30 4.55
N GLY A 36 10.42 5.31 4.09
CA GLY A 36 10.86 4.42 3.04
C GLY A 36 10.27 4.79 1.69
N TRP A 37 9.82 3.79 0.95
CA TRP A 37 9.23 4.00 -0.37
C TRP A 37 7.80 4.49 -0.19
N ARG A 38 7.49 5.67 -0.72
CA ARG A 38 6.21 6.33 -0.46
C ARG A 38 5.31 6.22 -1.69
N VAL A 39 4.15 5.61 -1.50
CA VAL A 39 3.22 5.34 -2.59
C VAL A 39 1.88 6.00 -2.30
N LEU A 40 1.48 6.95 -3.15
CA LEU A 40 0.16 7.58 -3.01
C LEU A 40 -0.88 6.69 -3.67
N ILE A 41 -1.97 6.39 -2.95
CA ILE A 41 -3.03 5.54 -3.47
C ILE A 41 -4.38 6.25 -3.53
N ASP A 42 -4.37 7.55 -3.64
CA ASP A 42 -5.58 8.33 -3.91
C ASP A 42 -5.73 8.54 -5.41
N ARG A 43 -6.96 8.73 -5.86
CA ARG A 43 -7.20 8.95 -7.29
C ARG A 43 -6.82 10.36 -7.72
N LEU A 44 -7.00 11.33 -6.81
CA LEU A 44 -6.71 12.73 -7.11
C LEU A 44 -5.45 13.19 -6.38
N TRP A 45 -4.74 14.14 -6.98
CA TRP A 45 -3.58 14.72 -6.32
C TRP A 45 -4.04 15.46 -5.06
N PRO A 46 -3.30 15.35 -3.95
CA PRO A 46 -3.71 16.01 -2.70
C PRO A 46 -3.76 17.52 -2.87
N ARG A 47 -4.87 18.09 -2.43
CA ARG A 47 -5.08 19.52 -2.58
C ARG A 47 -4.03 20.33 -1.84
N GLY A 48 -3.47 21.33 -2.50
CA GLY A 48 -2.54 22.26 -1.89
C GLY A 48 -1.13 21.74 -1.71
N LEU A 49 -0.84 20.55 -2.19
CA LEU A 49 0.48 19.93 -1.99
C LEU A 49 1.31 20.05 -3.27
N LYS A 50 2.44 20.72 -3.17
CA LYS A 50 3.33 20.85 -4.33
C LYS A 50 4.06 19.54 -4.58
N ARG A 51 4.28 19.23 -5.84
CA ARG A 51 4.91 17.97 -6.23
C ARG A 51 6.29 17.80 -5.62
N ASP A 52 7.09 18.87 -5.63
CA ASP A 52 8.45 18.77 -5.09
C ASP A 52 8.49 18.67 -3.58
N LYS A 53 7.36 18.96 -2.90
CA LYS A 53 7.28 18.82 -1.45
C LYS A 53 6.63 17.52 -0.99
N ALA A 54 6.05 16.77 -1.92
CA ALA A 54 5.27 15.59 -1.55
C ALA A 54 6.12 14.38 -1.25
N HIS A 55 7.31 14.28 -1.81
CA HIS A 55 8.19 13.13 -1.63
C HIS A 55 7.49 11.82 -1.97
N ILE A 56 6.72 11.82 -3.05
CA ILE A 56 6.01 10.63 -3.49
C ILE A 56 6.88 9.90 -4.49
N ASP A 57 7.13 8.62 -4.24
CA ASP A 57 7.95 7.80 -5.12
C ASP A 57 7.11 7.18 -6.23
N ASP A 58 5.84 6.92 -5.96
CA ASP A 58 4.96 6.31 -6.94
C ASP A 58 3.52 6.73 -6.64
N TRP A 59 2.73 6.91 -7.68
CA TRP A 59 1.33 7.29 -7.55
C TRP A 59 0.50 6.23 -8.27
N LYS A 60 -0.24 5.42 -7.48
CA LYS A 60 -1.05 4.33 -8.01
C LYS A 60 -2.53 4.69 -7.97
N LYS A 61 -2.92 5.68 -8.74
CA LYS A 61 -4.30 6.18 -8.71
C LYS A 61 -5.30 5.13 -9.17
N ASP A 62 -4.89 4.16 -9.98
CA ASP A 62 -5.82 3.13 -10.44
C ASP A 62 -6.21 2.15 -9.33
N TYR A 63 -5.48 2.12 -8.23
CA TYR A 63 -5.85 1.28 -7.09
C TYR A 63 -6.72 2.00 -6.09
N ALA A 64 -7.01 3.27 -6.32
CA ALA A 64 -7.96 4.01 -5.49
C ALA A 64 -9.39 3.57 -5.84
N PRO A 65 -10.34 3.82 -4.94
CA PRO A 65 -11.73 3.54 -5.29
C PRO A 65 -12.15 4.35 -6.51
N SER A 66 -13.08 3.81 -7.28
CA SER A 66 -13.58 4.53 -8.44
C SER A 66 -14.21 5.85 -8.01
N THR A 67 -14.31 6.77 -8.96
CA THR A 67 -14.96 8.05 -8.69
C THR A 67 -16.39 7.85 -8.22
N GLU A 68 -17.10 6.93 -8.85
CA GLU A 68 -18.49 6.65 -8.46
C GLU A 68 -18.57 6.14 -7.02
N LEU A 69 -17.68 5.23 -6.67
CA LEU A 69 -17.70 4.66 -5.33
C LEU A 69 -17.32 5.71 -4.29
N ARG A 70 -16.32 6.52 -4.59
CA ARG A 70 -15.88 7.57 -3.69
C ARG A 70 -17.01 8.57 -3.43
N ARG A 71 -17.72 8.96 -4.48
CA ARG A 71 -18.84 9.89 -4.35
C ARG A 71 -19.99 9.28 -3.56
N TRP A 72 -20.28 8.02 -3.81
CA TRP A 72 -21.34 7.33 -3.06
C TRP A 72 -21.01 7.27 -1.59
N PHE A 73 -19.78 6.94 -1.25
CA PHE A 73 -19.36 6.83 0.14
C PHE A 73 -19.45 8.17 0.86
N ASN A 74 -18.88 9.20 0.28
CA ASN A 74 -18.97 10.59 0.75
C ASN A 74 -18.71 10.72 2.25
N HIS A 75 -17.71 9.99 2.75
CA HIS A 75 -17.32 10.03 4.17
C HIS A 75 -18.45 9.68 5.13
N ASP A 76 -19.45 8.96 4.68
CA ASP A 76 -20.58 8.56 5.49
C ASP A 76 -20.26 7.23 6.17
N LEU A 77 -20.04 7.28 7.49
CA LEU A 77 -19.61 6.08 8.19
C LEU A 77 -20.68 5.00 8.23
N ASP A 78 -21.95 5.36 8.04
CA ASP A 78 -22.99 4.35 7.91
C ASP A 78 -22.78 3.50 6.67
N ARG A 79 -22.04 4.00 5.70
CA ARG A 79 -21.77 3.27 4.45
C ARG A 79 -20.42 2.59 4.46
N TRP A 80 -19.69 2.64 5.57
CA TRP A 80 -18.31 2.16 5.60
C TRP A 80 -18.19 0.67 5.25
N GLU A 81 -19.03 -0.18 5.84
CA GLU A 81 -18.93 -1.62 5.57
C GLU A 81 -19.22 -1.93 4.10
N GLU A 82 -20.23 -1.29 3.53
CA GLU A 82 -20.54 -1.51 2.13
C GLU A 82 -19.46 -0.92 1.23
N PHE A 83 -18.90 0.22 1.62
CA PHE A 83 -17.80 0.82 0.88
C PHE A 83 -16.60 -0.16 0.81
N LYS A 84 -16.23 -0.74 1.92
CA LYS A 84 -15.13 -1.70 1.94
C LYS A 84 -15.40 -2.85 0.99
N HIS A 85 -16.60 -3.39 1.05
CA HIS A 85 -16.96 -4.52 0.21
C HIS A 85 -16.86 -4.17 -1.27
N ARG A 86 -17.44 -3.03 -1.64
CA ARG A 86 -17.43 -2.61 -3.05
C ARG A 86 -16.02 -2.29 -3.54
N TYR A 87 -15.22 -1.67 -2.69
CA TYR A 87 -13.85 -1.33 -3.06
C TYR A 87 -13.02 -2.61 -3.25
N GLU A 88 -13.22 -3.60 -2.37
CA GLU A 88 -12.52 -4.86 -2.53
C GLU A 88 -12.90 -5.54 -3.85
N LEU A 89 -14.16 -5.44 -4.25
CA LEU A 89 -14.56 -5.98 -5.56
C LEU A 89 -13.87 -5.27 -6.71
N GLU A 90 -13.70 -3.96 -6.59
CA GLU A 90 -12.96 -3.22 -7.61
C GLU A 90 -11.50 -3.68 -7.66
N LEU A 91 -10.89 -3.89 -6.49
CA LEU A 91 -9.51 -4.35 -6.43
C LEU A 91 -9.37 -5.75 -7.01
N GLU A 92 -10.33 -6.62 -6.77
CA GLU A 92 -10.29 -7.97 -7.31
C GLU A 92 -10.19 -7.98 -8.84
N LYS A 93 -10.80 -7.00 -9.48
CA LYS A 93 -10.72 -6.91 -10.93
C LYS A 93 -9.31 -6.63 -11.43
N GLN A 94 -8.46 -6.13 -10.55
CA GLN A 94 -7.08 -5.81 -10.89
C GLN A 94 -6.10 -6.72 -10.14
N GLN A 95 -6.54 -7.88 -9.69
CA GLN A 95 -5.74 -8.70 -8.79
C GLN A 95 -4.35 -9.00 -9.32
N GLN A 96 -4.26 -9.40 -10.60
CA GLN A 96 -2.95 -9.74 -11.16
C GLN A 96 -2.01 -8.54 -11.16
N ASP A 97 -2.54 -7.39 -11.54
CA ASP A 97 -1.72 -6.18 -11.56
C ASP A 97 -1.26 -5.80 -10.16
N ILE A 98 -2.14 -5.96 -9.18
CA ILE A 98 -1.80 -5.66 -7.80
C ILE A 98 -0.78 -6.65 -7.26
N GLU A 99 -0.86 -7.91 -7.67
CA GLU A 99 0.16 -8.89 -7.29
C GLU A 99 1.53 -8.47 -7.81
N ASN A 100 1.58 -8.03 -9.05
CA ASN A 100 2.83 -7.56 -9.63
C ASN A 100 3.37 -6.34 -8.88
N PHE A 101 2.47 -5.43 -8.56
CA PHE A 101 2.84 -4.25 -7.78
C PHE A 101 3.41 -4.65 -6.42
N TYR A 102 2.73 -5.55 -5.73
CA TYR A 102 3.17 -5.99 -4.42
C TYR A 102 4.56 -6.63 -4.50
N SER A 103 4.77 -7.46 -5.52
CA SER A 103 6.08 -8.07 -5.70
C SER A 103 7.17 -7.01 -5.88
N SER A 104 6.85 -5.95 -6.62
CA SER A 104 7.85 -4.90 -6.85
C SER A 104 8.19 -4.16 -5.55
N LEU A 105 7.27 -4.14 -4.60
CA LEU A 105 7.53 -3.46 -3.31
C LEU A 105 8.56 -4.19 -2.46
N LYS A 106 8.75 -5.47 -2.70
CA LYS A 106 9.61 -6.29 -1.84
C LYS A 106 11.08 -5.89 -1.91
N SER A 107 11.47 -5.11 -2.90
CA SER A 107 12.83 -4.62 -2.96
C SER A 107 13.09 -3.48 -1.97
N HIS A 108 12.04 -3.01 -1.29
CA HIS A 108 12.14 -1.93 -0.31
C HIS A 108 11.87 -2.48 1.09
N PRO A 109 12.74 -2.19 2.06
CA PRO A 109 12.49 -2.71 3.42
C PRO A 109 11.30 -2.08 4.09
N LYS A 110 10.93 -0.86 3.70
CA LYS A 110 9.78 -0.17 4.27
C LYS A 110 9.01 0.52 3.15
N VAL A 111 7.71 0.34 3.15
CA VAL A 111 6.81 0.99 2.20
C VAL A 111 5.71 1.68 2.98
N THR A 112 5.45 2.94 2.68
CA THR A 112 4.36 3.69 3.31
C THR A 112 3.34 4.07 2.26
N LEU A 113 2.11 3.59 2.46
CA LEU A 113 0.98 3.95 1.61
C LEU A 113 0.40 5.27 2.10
N LEU A 114 0.23 6.21 1.19
CA LEU A 114 -0.19 7.57 1.53
C LEU A 114 -1.61 7.83 1.09
N TYR A 115 -2.33 8.56 1.93
CA TYR A 115 -3.71 8.95 1.66
C TYR A 115 -3.95 10.37 2.17
N ALA A 116 -4.99 11.03 1.66
CA ALA A 116 -5.28 12.41 2.04
C ALA A 116 -6.40 12.56 3.06
N ALA A 117 -7.27 11.58 3.20
CA ALA A 117 -8.44 11.68 4.08
C ALA A 117 -8.07 12.05 5.51
N HIS A 118 -8.96 12.78 6.18
CA HIS A 118 -8.74 13.14 7.58
C HIS A 118 -8.93 11.96 8.52
N ASP A 119 -9.89 11.10 8.23
CA ASP A 119 -10.22 9.97 9.10
C ASP A 119 -9.17 8.88 8.95
N GLU A 120 -8.41 8.66 10.01
CA GLU A 120 -7.31 7.70 9.96
C GLU A 120 -7.78 6.25 10.03
N ALA A 121 -9.01 6.03 10.48
CA ALA A 121 -9.54 4.68 10.63
C ALA A 121 -10.45 4.26 9.47
N HIS A 122 -11.01 5.22 8.75
CA HIS A 122 -12.00 4.94 7.71
C HIS A 122 -11.61 5.62 6.41
N ASN A 123 -10.63 5.06 5.74
CA ASN A 123 -10.16 5.63 4.48
C ASN A 123 -9.73 4.50 3.55
N ASN A 124 -9.44 4.89 2.31
CA ASN A 124 -9.09 3.90 1.29
C ASN A 124 -7.81 3.13 1.62
N ALA A 125 -6.85 3.77 2.28
CA ALA A 125 -5.60 3.07 2.58
C ALA A 125 -5.82 1.92 3.56
N VAL A 126 -6.74 2.09 4.51
CA VAL A 126 -7.06 1.01 5.44
C VAL A 126 -7.54 -0.22 4.68
N VAL A 127 -8.43 -0.01 3.72
CA VAL A 127 -8.96 -1.13 2.93
C VAL A 127 -7.86 -1.73 2.06
N PHE A 128 -7.08 -0.89 1.41
CA PHE A 128 -6.07 -1.37 0.49
C PHE A 128 -4.97 -2.15 1.22
N ILE A 129 -4.52 -1.65 2.37
CA ILE A 129 -3.46 -2.35 3.09
C ILE A 129 -3.96 -3.70 3.60
N ASN A 130 -5.21 -3.77 4.03
CA ASN A 130 -5.79 -5.04 4.46
C ASN A 130 -5.93 -5.99 3.27
N TYR A 131 -6.29 -5.48 2.12
CA TYR A 131 -6.37 -6.29 0.91
C TYR A 131 -4.99 -6.88 0.58
N LEU A 132 -3.95 -6.07 0.64
CA LEU A 132 -2.60 -6.57 0.37
C LEU A 132 -2.21 -7.65 1.37
N LYS A 133 -2.48 -7.43 2.64
CA LYS A 133 -2.07 -8.38 3.67
C LYS A 133 -2.86 -9.68 3.62
N ASN A 134 -4.14 -9.59 3.37
CA ASN A 134 -5.03 -10.75 3.50
C ASN A 134 -5.24 -11.52 2.21
N ARG A 135 -5.17 -10.85 1.08
CA ARG A 135 -5.47 -11.49 -0.20
C ARG A 135 -4.24 -11.69 -1.06
N ILE A 136 -3.42 -10.69 -1.12
CA ILE A 136 -2.27 -10.71 -2.04
C ILE A 136 -1.07 -11.36 -1.38
N SER A 137 -0.78 -11.02 -0.17
CA SER A 137 0.33 -11.62 0.56
C SER A 137 0.17 -13.11 0.74
N UNK A 138 -0.97 -13.34 0.98
CA UNK A 138 -1.27 -14.70 1.13
C UNK A 138 -1.13 -15.50 -0.08
N UNK A 139 -1.31 -14.92 -1.04
CA UNK A 139 -1.15 -15.48 -2.31
C UNK A 139 0.28 -15.51 -2.71
N UNK A 140 0.92 -14.82 -2.38
CA UNK A 140 2.26 -14.72 -2.58
C UNK A 140 3.06 -15.60 -1.70
N UNK A 141 2.56 -15.93 -0.87
CA UNK A 141 3.09 -16.84 0.07
C UNK A 141 2.89 -18.26 -0.31
N ALA A 142 2.04 -18.34 -1.13
CA ALA A 142 1.78 -19.66 -1.64
C ALA A 142 2.65 -19.95 -2.88
#